data_921febd015892e4083d0f19854e7ef2e
#
_entry.id   921febd015892e4083d0f19854e7ef2e
#
_cell.length_a   1.000
_cell.length_b   1.000
_cell.length_c   1.000
_cell.angle_alpha   90.00
_cell.angle_beta   90.00
_cell.angle_gamma   90.00
#
_symmetry.space_group_name_H-M   'P 1'
#
loop_
_entity.id
_entity.type
_entity.pdbx_description
1 polymer ?
#
loop_
_entity_poly.entity_id
_entity_poly.type
_entity_poly.pdbx_seq_one_letter_code
_entity_poly.pdbx_strand_id
1 'polypeptide(L)'
;MSSLSLAVRDSSTMLRRNLLHARRYPSLTLNLLLTPVMLLLLFVYIFGDAMSAGIGGDRSDYIAYLVPGLLLMTIGSTTIGTAVSVSTDMSEGIIARFRTMAIHRPSVLIGHVIGSVLQSVLSVVLVGLVAVAIGFRSTDATALEWAAAFGLLVLFALALTWIAVGMGLVSPNAEAASNNAMPLILLPLLSSAFVPVDGMPGWFQPIAEYQPFTPAIETLRGLLLGTGIGHNGWLAVAWCLALTALGYFWSAAKFNRDPK
;
A
#
# COMPACT_ATOMS: atom_id res chain seq x y z
N MET A 1 13.59 19.11 -27.58
CA MET A 1 13.38 18.82 -26.15
C MET A 1 13.63 17.33 -25.98
N SER A 2 14.43 16.90 -24.98
CA SER A 2 14.73 15.49 -24.78
C SER A 2 13.45 14.73 -24.37
N SER A 3 13.32 13.48 -24.78
CA SER A 3 12.19 12.61 -24.43
C SER A 3 11.93 12.55 -22.91
N LEU A 4 12.99 12.73 -22.13
CA LEU A 4 12.97 12.75 -20.67
C LEU A 4 12.25 14.00 -20.10
N SER A 5 12.45 15.18 -20.68
CA SER A 5 11.80 16.42 -20.24
C SER A 5 10.30 16.42 -20.54
N LEU A 6 9.88 15.79 -21.63
CA LEU A 6 8.48 15.57 -21.95
C LEU A 6 7.84 14.57 -20.97
N ALA A 7 8.50 13.44 -20.68
CA ALA A 7 8.01 12.45 -19.73
C ALA A 7 7.82 13.03 -18.33
N VAL A 8 8.76 13.83 -17.83
CA VAL A 8 8.66 14.50 -16.51
C VAL A 8 7.52 15.50 -16.49
N ARG A 9 7.35 16.32 -17.53
CA ARG A 9 6.28 17.30 -17.63
C ARG A 9 4.90 16.64 -17.71
N ASP A 10 4.77 15.57 -18.49
CA ASP A 10 3.52 14.82 -18.63
C ASP A 10 3.17 14.11 -17.31
N SER A 11 4.14 13.49 -16.64
CA SER A 11 3.96 12.88 -15.31
C SER A 11 3.55 13.91 -14.27
N SER A 12 4.13 15.12 -14.27
CA SER A 12 3.77 16.20 -13.34
C SER A 12 2.33 16.71 -13.57
N THR A 13 1.89 16.75 -14.83
CA THR A 13 0.52 17.15 -15.18
C THR A 13 -0.50 16.09 -14.71
N MET A 14 -0.18 14.81 -14.87
CA MET A 14 -1.02 13.71 -14.37
C MET A 14 -1.07 13.68 -12.84
N LEU A 15 0.07 13.90 -12.19
CA LEU A 15 0.14 14.03 -10.74
C LEU A 15 -0.76 15.17 -10.24
N ARG A 16 -0.67 16.36 -10.86
CA ARG A 16 -1.53 17.50 -10.52
C ARG A 16 -3.01 17.16 -10.71
N ARG A 17 -3.38 16.43 -11.77
CA ARG A 17 -4.76 15.96 -12.00
C ARG A 17 -5.23 15.07 -10.85
N ASN A 18 -4.43 14.09 -10.44
CA ASN A 18 -4.77 13.15 -9.37
C ASN A 18 -4.89 13.87 -8.01
N LEU A 19 -3.99 14.80 -7.70
CA LEU A 19 -4.05 15.60 -6.47
C LEU A 19 -5.28 16.53 -6.46
N LEU A 20 -5.64 17.15 -7.60
CA LEU A 20 -6.85 17.96 -7.72
C LEU A 20 -8.11 17.10 -7.59
N HIS A 21 -8.11 15.88 -8.11
CA HIS A 21 -9.22 14.95 -7.96
C HIS A 21 -9.40 14.56 -6.47
N ALA A 22 -8.33 14.22 -5.77
CA ALA A 22 -8.37 13.93 -4.34
C ALA A 22 -8.90 15.14 -3.51
N ARG A 23 -8.52 16.36 -3.90
CA ARG A 23 -9.01 17.58 -3.26
C ARG A 23 -10.47 17.90 -3.58
N ARG A 24 -10.94 17.58 -4.80
CA ARG A 24 -12.34 17.82 -5.23
C ARG A 24 -13.34 16.82 -4.65
N TYR A 25 -12.87 15.61 -4.31
CA TYR A 25 -13.69 14.56 -3.72
C TYR A 25 -13.14 14.15 -2.35
N PRO A 26 -13.21 15.04 -1.34
CA PRO A 26 -12.67 14.78 -0.01
C PRO A 26 -13.36 13.58 0.67
N SER A 27 -14.61 13.29 0.33
CA SER A 27 -15.36 12.14 0.85
C SER A 27 -14.71 10.80 0.46
N LEU A 28 -14.14 10.67 -0.74
CA LEU A 28 -13.43 9.45 -1.16
C LEU A 28 -12.12 9.29 -0.39
N THR A 29 -11.36 10.38 -0.25
CA THR A 29 -10.11 10.37 0.51
C THR A 29 -10.36 10.11 1.99
N LEU A 30 -11.38 10.72 2.58
CA LEU A 30 -11.81 10.46 3.95
C LEU A 30 -12.23 9.01 4.16
N ASN A 31 -12.97 8.41 3.23
CA ASN A 31 -13.37 7.00 3.33
C ASN A 31 -12.17 6.04 3.32
N LEU A 32 -11.15 6.33 2.50
CA LEU A 32 -9.92 5.53 2.44
C LEU A 32 -9.13 5.60 3.76
N LEU A 33 -9.17 6.74 4.45
CA LEU A 33 -8.52 6.93 5.75
C LEU A 33 -9.36 6.43 6.92
N LEU A 34 -10.68 6.54 6.80
CA LEU A 34 -11.60 6.19 7.89
C LEU A 34 -11.48 4.71 8.26
N THR A 35 -11.39 3.83 7.29
CA THR A 35 -11.30 2.37 7.53
C THR A 35 -10.07 1.99 8.36
N PRO A 36 -8.82 2.33 8.01
CA PRO A 36 -7.65 2.02 8.84
C PRO A 36 -7.71 2.67 10.22
N VAL A 37 -8.18 3.92 10.31
CA VAL A 37 -8.30 4.63 11.59
C VAL A 37 -9.36 3.97 12.48
N MET A 38 -10.52 3.63 11.92
CA MET A 38 -11.57 2.92 12.68
C MET A 38 -11.11 1.55 13.15
N LEU A 39 -10.37 0.81 12.31
CA LEU A 39 -9.76 -0.47 12.70
C LEU A 39 -8.73 -0.27 13.83
N LEU A 40 -7.88 0.75 13.72
CA LEU A 40 -6.93 1.08 14.77
C LEU A 40 -7.65 1.34 16.10
N LEU A 41 -8.68 2.20 16.09
CA LEU A 41 -9.45 2.50 17.29
C LEU A 41 -10.19 1.26 17.83
N LEU A 42 -10.78 0.47 16.95
CA LEU A 42 -11.47 -0.77 17.32
C LEU A 42 -10.52 -1.77 17.98
N PHE A 43 -9.39 -2.04 17.37
CA PHE A 43 -8.43 -2.98 17.93
C PHE A 43 -7.80 -2.47 19.24
N VAL A 44 -7.50 -1.18 19.35
CA VAL A 44 -6.90 -0.61 20.56
C VAL A 44 -7.91 -0.49 21.71
N TYR A 45 -9.14 -0.03 21.43
CA TYR A 45 -10.10 0.29 22.51
C TYR A 45 -11.08 -0.84 22.83
N ILE A 46 -11.41 -1.69 21.86
CA ILE A 46 -12.35 -2.80 22.07
C ILE A 46 -11.60 -4.11 22.34
N PHE A 47 -10.56 -4.39 21.56
CA PHE A 47 -9.82 -5.65 21.68
C PHE A 47 -8.50 -5.52 22.46
N GLY A 48 -8.05 -4.30 22.78
CA GLY A 48 -6.73 -4.04 23.37
C GLY A 48 -6.44 -4.88 24.61
N ASP A 49 -7.35 -4.91 25.58
CA ASP A 49 -7.16 -5.65 26.82
C ASP A 49 -7.19 -7.18 26.63
N ALA A 50 -8.03 -7.67 25.72
CA ALA A 50 -8.11 -9.10 25.42
C ALA A 50 -6.90 -9.58 24.61
N MET A 51 -6.41 -8.76 23.68
CA MET A 51 -5.27 -9.11 22.81
C MET A 51 -3.92 -8.92 23.51
N SER A 52 -3.79 -7.90 24.39
CA SER A 52 -2.58 -7.69 25.19
C SER A 52 -2.30 -8.90 26.11
N ALA A 53 -3.33 -9.47 26.71
CA ALA A 53 -3.21 -10.70 27.48
C ALA A 53 -2.68 -11.88 26.63
N GLY A 54 -3.04 -11.96 25.35
CA GLY A 54 -2.58 -12.99 24.40
C GLY A 54 -1.12 -12.86 24.00
N ILE A 55 -0.55 -11.65 23.97
CA ILE A 55 0.88 -11.42 23.68
C ILE A 55 1.74 -11.28 24.95
N GLY A 56 1.15 -11.38 26.12
CA GLY A 56 1.87 -11.34 27.40
C GLY A 56 2.38 -9.94 27.80
N GLY A 57 1.76 -8.89 27.29
CA GLY A 57 2.10 -7.50 27.54
C GLY A 57 0.92 -6.64 28.00
N ASP A 58 1.13 -5.36 28.06
CA ASP A 58 0.09 -4.39 28.34
C ASP A 58 -0.53 -3.81 27.04
N ARG A 59 -1.43 -2.84 27.18
CA ARG A 59 -2.08 -2.18 26.05
C ARG A 59 -1.09 -1.42 25.16
N SER A 60 -0.01 -0.89 25.71
CA SER A 60 1.01 -0.16 24.94
C SER A 60 1.81 -1.11 24.07
N ASP A 61 2.10 -2.33 24.55
CA ASP A 61 2.78 -3.38 23.79
C ASP A 61 1.92 -3.84 22.61
N TYR A 62 0.59 -3.96 22.85
CA TYR A 62 -0.32 -4.30 21.75
C TYR A 62 -0.42 -3.20 20.70
N ILE A 63 -0.44 -1.91 21.09
CA ILE A 63 -0.39 -0.79 20.15
C ILE A 63 0.89 -0.85 19.33
N ALA A 64 2.03 -1.08 19.95
CA ALA A 64 3.33 -1.20 19.29
C ALA A 64 3.35 -2.38 18.31
N TYR A 65 2.73 -3.49 18.67
CA TYR A 65 2.57 -4.66 17.81
C TYR A 65 1.68 -4.39 16.58
N LEU A 66 0.55 -3.72 16.77
CA LEU A 66 -0.53 -3.55 15.80
C LEU A 66 -0.19 -2.51 14.71
N VAL A 67 0.44 -1.38 15.10
CA VAL A 67 0.62 -0.22 14.23
C VAL A 67 1.34 -0.55 12.92
N PRO A 68 2.46 -1.32 12.88
CA PRO A 68 3.12 -1.67 11.63
C PRO A 68 2.21 -2.38 10.63
N GLY A 69 1.38 -3.30 11.11
CA GLY A 69 0.39 -4.02 10.30
C GLY A 69 -0.67 -3.09 9.69
N LEU A 70 -1.18 -2.15 10.50
CA LEU A 70 -2.16 -1.17 10.04
C LEU A 70 -1.59 -0.16 9.03
N LEU A 71 -0.33 0.22 9.16
CA LEU A 71 0.34 1.08 8.17
C LEU A 71 0.40 0.39 6.80
N LEU A 72 0.77 -0.90 6.76
CA LEU A 72 0.80 -1.67 5.51
C LEU A 72 -0.62 -1.96 4.97
N MET A 73 -1.59 -2.21 5.84
CA MET A 73 -3.00 -2.34 5.44
C MET A 73 -3.55 -1.04 4.84
N THR A 74 -3.11 0.11 5.35
CA THR A 74 -3.46 1.43 4.79
C THR A 74 -2.98 1.54 3.33
N ILE A 75 -1.77 1.07 3.01
CA ILE A 75 -1.27 1.01 1.64
C ILE A 75 -2.16 0.10 0.78
N GLY A 76 -2.51 -1.09 1.28
CA GLY A 76 -3.42 -2.00 0.57
C GLY A 76 -4.75 -1.35 0.22
N SER A 77 -5.36 -0.62 1.16
CA SER A 77 -6.64 0.06 0.94
C SER A 77 -6.54 1.21 -0.10
N THR A 78 -5.48 2.00 -0.07
CA THR A 78 -5.29 3.10 -1.03
C THR A 78 -5.08 2.60 -2.46
N THR A 79 -4.46 1.44 -2.64
CA THR A 79 -4.22 0.85 -3.97
C THR A 79 -5.48 0.36 -4.68
N ILE A 80 -6.56 0.07 -3.96
CA ILE A 80 -7.88 -0.21 -4.56
C ILE A 80 -8.35 1.00 -5.39
N GLY A 81 -8.22 2.21 -4.83
CA GLY A 81 -8.54 3.45 -5.54
C GLY A 81 -7.76 3.61 -6.84
N THR A 82 -6.52 3.15 -6.88
CA THR A 82 -5.69 3.14 -8.10
C THR A 82 -6.24 2.18 -9.15
N ALA A 83 -6.59 0.96 -8.77
CA ALA A 83 -7.18 -0.01 -9.71
C ALA A 83 -8.48 0.52 -10.32
N VAL A 84 -9.35 1.12 -9.49
CA VAL A 84 -10.60 1.77 -9.91
C VAL A 84 -10.32 2.92 -10.86
N SER A 85 -9.41 3.83 -10.52
CA SER A 85 -9.07 5.00 -11.34
C SER A 85 -8.53 4.60 -12.72
N VAL A 86 -7.64 3.61 -12.77
CA VAL A 86 -7.10 3.08 -14.04
C VAL A 86 -8.20 2.44 -14.88
N SER A 87 -9.08 1.64 -14.28
CA SER A 87 -10.20 1.01 -15.00
C SER A 87 -11.19 2.06 -15.55
N THR A 88 -11.48 3.11 -14.77
CA THR A 88 -12.33 4.23 -15.21
C THR A 88 -11.71 4.95 -16.40
N ASP A 89 -10.43 5.33 -16.32
CA ASP A 89 -9.72 5.99 -17.43
C ASP A 89 -9.67 5.13 -18.70
N MET A 90 -9.64 3.78 -18.54
CA MET A 90 -9.76 2.85 -19.67
C MET A 90 -11.15 2.87 -20.28
N SER A 91 -12.21 2.76 -19.46
CA SER A 91 -13.59 2.69 -19.92
C SER A 91 -14.11 4.01 -20.54
N GLU A 92 -13.63 5.14 -20.04
CA GLU A 92 -13.96 6.48 -20.60
C GLU A 92 -13.18 6.80 -21.89
N GLY A 93 -12.31 5.91 -22.34
CA GLY A 93 -11.51 6.11 -23.56
C GLY A 93 -10.44 7.19 -23.42
N ILE A 94 -10.14 7.66 -22.20
CA ILE A 94 -9.12 8.68 -21.93
C ILE A 94 -7.76 8.15 -22.38
N ILE A 95 -7.45 6.89 -22.10
CA ILE A 95 -6.21 6.26 -22.53
C ILE A 95 -6.14 6.12 -24.05
N ALA A 96 -7.26 5.83 -24.72
CA ALA A 96 -7.33 5.79 -26.18
C ALA A 96 -7.00 7.17 -26.79
N ARG A 97 -7.50 8.28 -26.20
CA ARG A 97 -7.16 9.64 -26.61
C ARG A 97 -5.67 9.94 -26.41
N PHE A 98 -5.07 9.51 -25.30
CA PHE A 98 -3.64 9.70 -25.07
C PHE A 98 -2.77 8.90 -26.06
N ARG A 99 -3.27 7.77 -26.59
CA ARG A 99 -2.57 6.99 -27.63
C ARG A 99 -2.51 7.72 -28.98
N THR A 100 -3.48 8.60 -29.28
CA THR A 100 -3.49 9.41 -30.52
C THR A 100 -2.70 10.71 -30.38
N MET A 101 -2.34 11.10 -29.16
CA MET A 101 -1.50 12.27 -28.90
C MET A 101 -0.03 11.85 -28.90
N ALA A 102 0.88 12.79 -29.23
CA ALA A 102 2.35 12.56 -29.19
C ALA A 102 2.90 12.51 -27.76
N ILE A 103 2.21 11.76 -26.87
CA ILE A 103 2.59 11.55 -25.47
C ILE A 103 3.29 10.20 -25.35
N HIS A 104 4.35 10.16 -24.56
CA HIS A 104 5.07 8.92 -24.30
C HIS A 104 4.15 7.94 -23.52
N ARG A 105 3.77 6.83 -24.16
CA ARG A 105 2.76 5.88 -23.66
C ARG A 105 2.96 5.45 -22.19
N PRO A 106 4.19 5.14 -21.70
CA PRO A 106 4.44 4.79 -20.30
C PRO A 106 4.15 5.92 -19.31
N SER A 107 4.19 7.20 -19.73
CA SER A 107 4.02 8.34 -18.82
C SER A 107 2.65 8.37 -18.16
N VAL A 108 1.62 7.83 -18.81
CA VAL A 108 0.26 7.75 -18.26
C VAL A 108 0.23 6.81 -17.04
N LEU A 109 0.80 5.61 -17.20
CA LEU A 109 0.87 4.63 -16.09
C LEU A 109 1.76 5.15 -14.95
N ILE A 110 2.91 5.76 -15.29
CA ILE A 110 3.83 6.35 -14.31
C ILE A 110 3.12 7.46 -13.52
N GLY A 111 2.30 8.28 -14.17
CA GLY A 111 1.50 9.31 -13.50
C GLY A 111 0.52 8.74 -12.48
N HIS A 112 -0.17 7.65 -12.80
CA HIS A 112 -1.03 6.94 -11.85
C HIS A 112 -0.22 6.36 -10.68
N VAL A 113 0.92 5.73 -10.96
CA VAL A 113 1.79 5.13 -9.94
C VAL A 113 2.32 6.18 -8.97
N ILE A 114 2.89 7.28 -9.47
CA ILE A 114 3.41 8.36 -8.62
C ILE A 114 2.30 8.96 -7.78
N GLY A 115 1.13 9.25 -8.39
CA GLY A 115 -0.01 9.81 -7.68
C GLY A 115 -0.51 8.89 -6.56
N SER A 116 -0.60 7.59 -6.83
CA SER A 116 -1.03 6.59 -5.85
C SER A 116 -0.01 6.41 -4.72
N VAL A 117 1.28 6.33 -5.03
CA VAL A 117 2.33 6.23 -4.00
C VAL A 117 2.31 7.45 -3.09
N LEU A 118 2.17 8.66 -3.63
CA LEU A 118 2.05 9.88 -2.82
C LEU A 118 0.80 9.87 -1.94
N GLN A 119 -0.33 9.41 -2.47
CA GLN A 119 -1.57 9.26 -1.69
C GLN A 119 -1.40 8.22 -0.57
N SER A 120 -0.75 7.09 -0.86
CA SER A 120 -0.45 6.05 0.14
C SER A 120 0.46 6.59 1.23
N VAL A 121 1.52 7.31 0.88
CA VAL A 121 2.44 7.94 1.84
C VAL A 121 1.71 8.94 2.73
N LEU A 122 0.87 9.80 2.14
CA LEU A 122 0.07 10.74 2.93
C LEU A 122 -0.87 10.01 3.89
N SER A 123 -1.54 8.96 3.44
CA SER A 123 -2.44 8.16 4.26
C SER A 123 -1.71 7.46 5.41
N VAL A 124 -0.54 6.88 5.13
CA VAL A 124 0.31 6.24 6.14
C VAL A 124 0.79 7.24 7.19
N VAL A 125 1.21 8.43 6.77
CA VAL A 125 1.61 9.52 7.70
C VAL A 125 0.43 9.93 8.59
N LEU A 126 -0.76 10.11 8.03
CA LEU A 126 -1.95 10.47 8.81
C LEU A 126 -2.35 9.38 9.81
N VAL A 127 -2.36 8.11 9.39
CA VAL A 127 -2.63 6.98 10.30
C VAL A 127 -1.55 6.87 11.37
N GLY A 128 -0.28 7.05 11.01
CA GLY A 128 0.84 7.08 11.94
C GLY A 128 0.72 8.21 12.98
N LEU A 129 0.29 9.40 12.58
CA LEU A 129 0.02 10.51 13.52
C LEU A 129 -1.11 10.17 14.49
N VAL A 130 -2.18 9.54 14.01
CA VAL A 130 -3.26 9.05 14.88
C VAL A 130 -2.72 7.97 15.84
N ALA A 131 -1.90 7.04 15.36
CA ALA A 131 -1.28 6.02 16.21
C ALA A 131 -0.43 6.65 17.32
N VAL A 132 0.37 7.66 17.00
CA VAL A 132 1.14 8.42 18.00
C VAL A 132 0.21 9.12 19.01
N ALA A 133 -0.89 9.69 18.56
CA ALA A 133 -1.86 10.38 19.43
C ALA A 133 -2.53 9.42 20.42
N ILE A 134 -2.78 8.16 20.04
CA ILE A 134 -3.39 7.15 20.93
C ILE A 134 -2.40 6.37 21.78
N GLY A 135 -1.09 6.64 21.65
CA GLY A 135 -0.10 6.08 22.55
C GLY A 135 1.02 5.25 21.91
N PHE A 136 1.06 5.12 20.58
CA PHE A 136 2.23 4.51 19.93
C PHE A 136 3.50 5.29 20.28
N ARG A 137 4.50 4.59 20.78
CA ARG A 137 5.83 5.16 21.09
C ARG A 137 6.91 4.29 20.48
N SER A 138 7.80 4.93 19.75
CA SER A 138 9.04 4.34 19.25
C SER A 138 10.15 4.84 20.17
N THR A 139 10.54 4.02 21.15
CA THR A 139 11.47 4.44 22.22
C THR A 139 12.91 4.27 21.82
N ASP A 140 13.25 3.22 21.06
CA ASP A 140 14.63 2.78 20.83
C ASP A 140 15.09 2.92 19.36
N ALA A 141 14.19 3.28 18.45
CA ALA A 141 14.51 3.43 17.03
C ALA A 141 15.35 4.68 16.73
N THR A 142 16.44 4.47 16.02
CA THR A 142 17.32 5.52 15.52
C THR A 142 16.71 6.27 14.32
N ALA A 143 17.25 7.45 14.00
CA ALA A 143 16.84 8.20 12.81
C ALA A 143 17.06 7.41 11.50
N LEU A 144 18.08 6.53 11.46
CA LEU A 144 18.35 5.67 10.31
C LEU A 144 17.26 4.58 10.16
N GLU A 145 16.83 3.98 11.26
CA GLU A 145 15.74 2.99 11.26
C GLU A 145 14.41 3.62 10.86
N TRP A 146 14.12 4.84 11.30
CA TRP A 146 12.97 5.61 10.83
C TRP A 146 13.03 5.89 9.32
N ALA A 147 14.20 6.26 8.78
CA ALA A 147 14.40 6.47 7.36
C ALA A 147 14.24 5.16 6.57
N ALA A 148 14.77 4.04 7.09
CA ALA A 148 14.60 2.71 6.51
C ALA A 148 13.13 2.24 6.54
N ALA A 149 12.40 2.46 7.64
CA ALA A 149 10.98 2.18 7.77
C ALA A 149 10.16 2.96 6.74
N PHE A 150 10.42 4.27 6.59
CA PHE A 150 9.78 5.08 5.57
C PHE A 150 10.12 4.60 4.15
N GLY A 151 11.38 4.27 3.90
CA GLY A 151 11.83 3.69 2.62
C GLY A 151 11.11 2.39 2.28
N LEU A 152 10.94 1.49 3.26
CA LEU A 152 10.20 0.24 3.10
C LEU A 152 8.72 0.50 2.79
N LEU A 153 8.07 1.44 3.48
CA LEU A 153 6.67 1.82 3.22
C LEU A 153 6.49 2.35 1.80
N VAL A 154 7.39 3.21 1.33
CA VAL A 154 7.37 3.73 -0.06
C VAL A 154 7.59 2.61 -1.08
N LEU A 155 8.54 1.72 -0.82
CA LEU A 155 8.84 0.59 -1.71
C LEU A 155 7.67 -0.39 -1.77
N PHE A 156 7.03 -0.67 -0.64
CA PHE A 156 5.84 -1.54 -0.57
C PHE A 156 4.63 -0.89 -1.26
N ALA A 157 4.43 0.42 -1.08
CA ALA A 157 3.41 1.18 -1.79
C ALA A 157 3.62 1.13 -3.31
N LEU A 158 4.86 1.27 -3.77
CA LEU A 158 5.22 1.15 -5.18
C LEU A 158 4.88 -0.25 -5.72
N ALA A 159 5.24 -1.29 -4.98
CA ALA A 159 4.99 -2.69 -5.36
C ALA A 159 3.49 -2.98 -5.52
N LEU A 160 2.68 -2.64 -4.50
CA LEU A 160 1.24 -2.87 -4.56
C LEU A 160 0.55 -1.98 -5.60
N THR A 161 1.03 -0.75 -5.80
CA THR A 161 0.46 0.14 -6.82
C THR A 161 0.64 -0.42 -8.22
N TRP A 162 1.80 -0.99 -8.58
CA TRP A 162 1.99 -1.62 -9.89
C TRP A 162 1.07 -2.83 -10.09
N ILE A 163 0.85 -3.64 -9.05
CA ILE A 163 -0.12 -4.74 -9.09
C ILE A 163 -1.54 -4.20 -9.30
N ALA A 164 -1.93 -3.15 -8.57
CA ALA A 164 -3.25 -2.52 -8.69
C ALA A 164 -3.49 -1.91 -10.08
N VAL A 165 -2.47 -1.28 -10.69
CA VAL A 165 -2.52 -0.80 -12.07
C VAL A 165 -2.79 -1.96 -13.03
N GLY A 166 -2.08 -3.09 -12.89
CA GLY A 166 -2.33 -4.30 -13.69
C GLY A 166 -3.76 -4.81 -13.54
N MET A 167 -4.28 -4.87 -12.31
CA MET A 167 -5.67 -5.27 -12.03
C MET A 167 -6.68 -4.29 -12.66
N GLY A 168 -6.44 -2.98 -12.60
CA GLY A 168 -7.27 -1.97 -13.24
C GLY A 168 -7.33 -2.12 -14.77
N LEU A 169 -6.18 -2.40 -15.41
CA LEU A 169 -6.07 -2.58 -16.86
C LEU A 169 -6.80 -3.85 -17.39
N VAL A 170 -7.00 -4.86 -16.56
CA VAL A 170 -7.72 -6.10 -16.99
C VAL A 170 -9.19 -6.07 -16.61
N SER A 171 -9.62 -5.14 -15.80
CA SER A 171 -10.99 -5.03 -15.30
C SER A 171 -11.89 -4.32 -16.31
N PRO A 172 -13.10 -4.85 -16.59
CA PRO A 172 -14.01 -4.26 -17.57
C PRO A 172 -14.66 -2.96 -17.10
N ASN A 173 -14.73 -2.74 -15.80
CA ASN A 173 -15.33 -1.55 -15.18
C ASN A 173 -14.75 -1.30 -13.77
N ALA A 174 -15.11 -0.17 -13.18
CA ALA A 174 -14.66 0.26 -11.86
C ALA A 174 -15.04 -0.71 -10.73
N GLU A 175 -16.22 -1.31 -10.80
CA GLU A 175 -16.70 -2.30 -9.81
C GLU A 175 -15.86 -3.57 -9.85
N ALA A 176 -15.64 -4.13 -11.05
CA ALA A 176 -14.76 -5.28 -11.22
C ALA A 176 -13.33 -5.00 -10.78
N ALA A 177 -12.82 -3.76 -11.02
CA ALA A 177 -11.50 -3.35 -10.57
C ALA A 177 -11.40 -3.32 -9.04
N SER A 178 -12.43 -2.81 -8.36
CA SER A 178 -12.50 -2.80 -6.89
C SER A 178 -12.50 -4.24 -6.35
N ASN A 179 -13.33 -5.13 -6.90
CA ASN A 179 -13.41 -6.51 -6.46
C ASN A 179 -12.10 -7.28 -6.73
N ASN A 180 -11.48 -7.09 -7.88
CA ASN A 180 -10.20 -7.71 -8.22
C ASN A 180 -9.05 -7.26 -7.30
N ALA A 181 -9.08 -6.01 -6.81
CA ALA A 181 -8.09 -5.47 -5.91
C ALA A 181 -8.37 -5.80 -4.41
N MET A 182 -9.52 -6.37 -4.08
CA MET A 182 -9.90 -6.72 -2.70
C MET A 182 -8.88 -7.61 -1.96
N PRO A 183 -8.21 -8.58 -2.62
CA PRO A 183 -7.15 -9.35 -1.96
C PRO A 183 -6.03 -8.49 -1.36
N LEU A 184 -5.73 -7.32 -1.92
CA LEU A 184 -4.68 -6.44 -1.40
C LEU A 184 -4.98 -5.87 -0.02
N ILE A 185 -6.26 -5.77 0.37
CA ILE A 185 -6.66 -5.36 1.72
C ILE A 185 -6.93 -6.55 2.64
N LEU A 186 -7.22 -7.73 2.08
CA LEU A 186 -7.48 -8.93 2.87
C LEU A 186 -6.20 -9.66 3.27
N LEU A 187 -5.16 -9.65 2.43
CA LEU A 187 -3.89 -10.32 2.72
C LEU A 187 -3.24 -9.89 4.04
N PRO A 188 -3.25 -8.60 4.44
CA PRO A 188 -2.77 -8.21 5.78
C PRO A 188 -3.49 -8.91 6.94
N LEU A 189 -4.78 -9.23 6.79
CA LEU A 189 -5.55 -9.94 7.83
C LEU A 189 -5.07 -11.40 8.00
N LEU A 190 -4.45 -11.94 6.98
CA LEU A 190 -3.89 -13.29 6.95
C LEU A 190 -2.38 -13.31 7.27
N SER A 191 -1.86 -12.23 7.84
CA SER A 191 -0.45 -12.03 8.17
C SER A 191 -0.25 -11.86 9.67
N SER A 192 0.98 -11.57 10.09
CA SER A 192 1.30 -11.22 11.49
C SER A 192 0.84 -9.81 11.90
N ALA A 193 -0.05 -9.17 11.14
CA ALA A 193 -0.50 -7.81 11.42
C ALA A 193 -1.25 -7.69 12.76
N PHE A 194 -2.10 -8.66 13.07
CA PHE A 194 -3.04 -8.61 14.18
C PHE A 194 -2.79 -9.69 15.24
N VAL A 195 -2.27 -10.85 14.82
CA VAL A 195 -2.01 -12.00 15.67
C VAL A 195 -0.65 -12.60 15.29
N PRO A 196 0.20 -13.00 16.26
CA PRO A 196 1.45 -13.70 15.97
C PRO A 196 1.21 -14.97 15.15
N VAL A 197 2.13 -15.27 14.22
CA VAL A 197 2.02 -16.45 13.33
C VAL A 197 1.96 -17.75 14.13
N ASP A 198 2.67 -17.82 15.25
CA ASP A 198 2.68 -18.99 16.14
C ASP A 198 1.31 -19.32 16.76
N GLY A 199 0.42 -18.34 16.85
CA GLY A 199 -0.96 -18.52 17.30
C GLY A 199 -1.92 -19.04 16.23
N MET A 200 -1.45 -19.20 14.98
CA MET A 200 -2.27 -19.66 13.86
C MET A 200 -2.24 -21.19 13.73
N PRO A 201 -3.25 -21.82 13.08
CA PRO A 201 -3.22 -23.26 12.81
C PRO A 201 -1.96 -23.66 12.05
N GLY A 202 -1.31 -24.77 12.46
CA GLY A 202 0.00 -25.18 11.94
C GLY A 202 0.07 -25.36 10.41
N TRP A 203 -1.02 -25.76 9.75
CA TRP A 203 -1.08 -25.85 8.30
C TRP A 203 -1.05 -24.47 7.60
N PHE A 204 -1.45 -23.42 8.31
CA PHE A 204 -1.55 -22.06 7.77
C PHE A 204 -0.28 -21.22 8.07
N GLN A 205 0.46 -21.56 9.13
CA GLN A 205 1.67 -20.82 9.54
C GLN A 205 2.66 -20.57 8.40
N PRO A 206 3.06 -21.57 7.57
CA PRO A 206 4.00 -21.32 6.48
C PRO A 206 3.46 -20.31 5.44
N ILE A 207 2.16 -20.34 5.17
CA ILE A 207 1.53 -19.40 4.23
C ILE A 207 1.55 -17.99 4.83
N ALA A 208 1.18 -17.85 6.09
CA ALA A 208 1.18 -16.58 6.80
C ALA A 208 2.58 -16.00 6.93
N GLU A 209 3.60 -16.82 7.19
CA GLU A 209 4.98 -16.40 7.40
C GLU A 209 5.65 -15.88 6.13
N TYR A 210 5.49 -16.60 5.01
CA TYR A 210 6.23 -16.29 3.77
C TYR A 210 5.47 -15.40 2.78
N GLN A 211 4.20 -15.11 2.99
CA GLN A 211 3.46 -14.16 2.16
C GLN A 211 4.05 -12.74 2.28
N PRO A 212 3.89 -11.86 1.27
CA PRO A 212 4.61 -10.57 1.18
C PRO A 212 4.36 -9.61 2.35
N PHE A 213 3.21 -9.69 3.04
CA PHE A 213 2.89 -8.76 4.12
C PHE A 213 3.63 -9.09 5.42
N THR A 214 3.75 -10.36 5.81
CA THR A 214 4.39 -10.72 7.08
C THR A 214 5.85 -10.28 7.15
N PRO A 215 6.74 -10.60 6.19
CA PRO A 215 8.12 -10.08 6.23
C PRO A 215 8.18 -8.55 6.26
N ALA A 216 7.30 -7.87 5.53
CA ALA A 216 7.25 -6.41 5.52
C ALA A 216 6.79 -5.83 6.86
N ILE A 217 5.79 -6.45 7.51
CA ILE A 217 5.29 -6.06 8.84
C ILE A 217 6.35 -6.27 9.91
N GLU A 218 6.99 -7.47 9.92
CA GLU A 218 8.01 -7.79 10.91
C GLU A 218 9.25 -6.89 10.75
N THR A 219 9.66 -6.61 9.52
CA THR A 219 10.73 -5.64 9.25
C THR A 219 10.37 -4.24 9.73
N LEU A 220 9.15 -3.79 9.41
CA LEU A 220 8.68 -2.47 9.84
C LEU A 220 8.56 -2.39 11.36
N ARG A 221 8.09 -3.46 12.02
CA ARG A 221 8.02 -3.56 13.47
C ARG A 221 9.40 -3.47 14.09
N GLY A 222 10.36 -4.24 13.59
CA GLY A 222 11.76 -4.17 14.06
C GLY A 222 12.37 -2.78 13.91
N LEU A 223 12.18 -2.13 12.77
CA LEU A 223 12.69 -0.79 12.51
C LEU A 223 12.03 0.29 13.40
N LEU A 224 10.71 0.21 13.62
CA LEU A 224 9.99 1.20 14.43
C LEU A 224 10.21 1.02 15.94
N LEU A 225 10.53 -0.18 16.40
CA LEU A 225 10.75 -0.50 17.81
C LEU A 225 12.24 -0.63 18.18
N GLY A 226 13.15 -0.47 17.21
CA GLY A 226 14.59 -0.63 17.45
C GLY A 226 15.00 -2.07 17.78
N THR A 227 14.24 -3.06 17.30
CA THR A 227 14.51 -4.49 17.51
C THR A 227 15.13 -5.13 16.27
N GLY A 228 15.70 -6.33 16.42
CA GLY A 228 16.31 -7.03 15.29
C GLY A 228 15.30 -7.40 14.21
N ILE A 229 15.63 -7.10 12.94
CA ILE A 229 14.78 -7.43 11.78
C ILE A 229 15.04 -8.82 11.19
N GLY A 230 16.12 -9.48 11.62
CA GLY A 230 16.46 -10.85 11.20
C GLY A 230 16.48 -11.05 9.68
N HIS A 231 15.99 -12.21 9.24
CA HIS A 231 15.86 -12.53 7.81
C HIS A 231 14.67 -11.84 7.11
N ASN A 232 13.73 -11.26 7.87
CA ASN A 232 12.55 -10.61 7.31
C ASN A 232 12.91 -9.40 6.45
N GLY A 233 13.99 -8.69 6.78
CA GLY A 233 14.42 -7.50 6.04
C GLY A 233 14.71 -7.76 4.57
N TRP A 234 15.50 -8.77 4.25
CA TRP A 234 15.80 -9.10 2.86
C TRP A 234 14.61 -9.73 2.14
N LEU A 235 13.79 -10.53 2.84
CA LEU A 235 12.55 -11.10 2.30
C LEU A 235 11.54 -10.00 1.92
N ALA A 236 11.36 -9.00 2.77
CA ALA A 236 10.50 -7.86 2.49
C ALA A 236 10.93 -7.10 1.23
N VAL A 237 12.24 -6.79 1.12
CA VAL A 237 12.79 -6.13 -0.05
C VAL A 237 12.67 -7.00 -1.30
N ALA A 238 12.97 -8.30 -1.20
CA ALA A 238 12.83 -9.24 -2.30
C ALA A 238 11.39 -9.32 -2.82
N TRP A 239 10.40 -9.40 -1.92
CA TRP A 239 8.98 -9.36 -2.28
C TRP A 239 8.59 -8.04 -2.94
N CYS A 240 9.01 -6.90 -2.40
CA CYS A 240 8.72 -5.60 -2.99
C CYS A 240 9.27 -5.49 -4.42
N LEU A 241 10.51 -5.93 -4.65
CA LEU A 241 11.13 -5.92 -5.98
C LEU A 241 10.44 -6.88 -6.94
N ALA A 242 10.14 -8.10 -6.49
CA ALA A 242 9.43 -9.11 -7.29
C ALA A 242 8.03 -8.64 -7.70
N LEU A 243 7.23 -8.10 -6.76
CA LEU A 243 5.91 -7.57 -7.03
C LEU A 243 5.95 -6.33 -7.92
N THR A 244 6.94 -5.43 -7.72
CA THR A 244 7.14 -4.27 -8.59
C THR A 244 7.45 -4.70 -10.01
N ALA A 245 8.39 -5.63 -10.20
CA ALA A 245 8.76 -6.14 -11.51
C ALA A 245 7.57 -6.86 -12.19
N LEU A 246 6.91 -7.76 -11.45
CA LEU A 246 5.74 -8.49 -11.95
C LEU A 246 4.61 -7.53 -12.36
N GLY A 247 4.26 -6.57 -11.49
CA GLY A 247 3.23 -5.59 -11.75
C GLY A 247 3.57 -4.68 -12.94
N TYR A 248 4.82 -4.22 -13.02
CA TYR A 248 5.30 -3.41 -14.14
C TYR A 248 5.22 -4.15 -15.47
N PHE A 249 5.80 -5.35 -15.56
CA PHE A 249 5.78 -6.12 -16.80
C PHE A 249 4.37 -6.54 -17.22
N TRP A 250 3.53 -6.93 -16.24
CA TRP A 250 2.13 -7.26 -16.50
C TRP A 250 1.36 -6.05 -17.03
N SER A 251 1.48 -4.89 -16.37
CA SER A 251 0.83 -3.65 -16.78
C SER A 251 1.31 -3.19 -18.15
N ALA A 252 2.62 -3.23 -18.41
CA ALA A 252 3.21 -2.87 -19.70
C ALA A 252 2.74 -3.80 -20.82
N ALA A 253 2.68 -5.11 -20.57
CA ALA A 253 2.20 -6.10 -21.56
C ALA A 253 0.72 -5.89 -21.91
N LYS A 254 -0.12 -5.58 -20.91
CA LYS A 254 -1.56 -5.30 -21.13
C LYS A 254 -1.78 -3.95 -21.80
N PHE A 255 -1.07 -2.93 -21.39
CA PHE A 255 -1.20 -1.59 -21.95
C PHE A 255 -0.78 -1.50 -23.43
N ASN A 256 0.19 -2.33 -23.86
CA ASN A 256 0.67 -2.37 -25.23
C ASN A 256 -0.17 -3.26 -26.16
N ARG A 257 -1.06 -4.11 -25.64
CA ARG A 257 -2.01 -4.87 -26.46
C ARG A 257 -3.11 -3.93 -26.92
N ASP A 258 -3.41 -3.93 -28.24
CA ASP A 258 -4.55 -3.17 -28.76
C ASP A 258 -5.84 -3.73 -28.16
N PRO A 259 -6.76 -2.88 -27.69
CA PRO A 259 -8.09 -3.34 -27.36
C PRO A 259 -8.74 -3.84 -28.65
N LYS A 260 -9.22 -5.09 -28.64
CA LYS A 260 -10.06 -5.62 -29.69
C LYS A 260 -11.38 -4.86 -29.75
#